data_a989bb6c20136df0dba30303f7c38d88
#
_entry.id   a989bb6c20136df0dba30303f7c38d88
#
_cell.length_a   1.000
_cell.length_b   1.000
_cell.length_c   1.000
_cell.angle_alpha   90.00
_cell.angle_beta   90.00
_cell.angle_gamma   90.00
#
_symmetry.space_group_name_H-M   'P 1'
#
loop_
_entity.id
_entity.type
_entity.pdbx_description
1 polymer ?
#
loop_
_entity_poly.entity_id
_entity_poly.type
_entity_poly.pdbx_seq_one_letter_code
_entity_poly.pdbx_strand_id
1 'polypeptide(L)'
;MKKRYQRLGVMGLAAVMACTGTVLPVLAGQASVAVDENMYVNLDYYGNVDRVNVVKGCDLNGQTTFTDYGNYTAVTNMSDYTEPVIEGNKVTWNVSPDYKGRFYYKGELDAKKVALPWNFDVSYKLNGVPKNADELAGASGLIEIHIDAKFNDSADVNEYYKNNFVLAVAVMLDTNECYSLEADGAQKQTIGSNSAVVFTAL
;
A
#
# COMPACT_ATOMS: atom_id res chain seq x y z
N MET A 1 -18.82 30.27 20.46
CA MET A 1 -18.29 28.96 20.81
C MET A 1 -17.88 28.24 19.53
N LYS A 2 -16.58 28.19 19.18
CA LYS A 2 -16.07 27.47 18.00
C LYS A 2 -15.86 26.02 18.40
N LYS A 3 -16.65 25.09 17.82
CA LYS A 3 -16.42 23.64 17.96
C LYS A 3 -15.12 23.29 17.21
N ARG A 4 -14.07 22.95 17.96
CA ARG A 4 -12.86 22.34 17.42
C ARG A 4 -13.21 20.88 17.10
N TYR A 5 -13.34 20.56 15.83
CA TYR A 5 -13.31 19.16 15.39
C TYR A 5 -11.88 18.66 15.58
N GLN A 6 -11.65 17.83 16.57
CA GLN A 6 -10.44 17.05 16.67
C GLN A 6 -10.47 16.03 15.52
N ARG A 7 -9.55 16.16 14.59
CA ARG A 7 -9.33 15.16 13.57
C ARG A 7 -8.68 13.96 14.25
N LEU A 8 -9.40 12.86 14.35
CA LEU A 8 -8.80 11.57 14.66
C LEU A 8 -7.70 11.31 13.63
N GLY A 9 -6.52 10.96 14.13
CA GLY A 9 -5.46 10.43 13.31
C GLY A 9 -5.96 9.18 12.59
N VAL A 10 -5.93 9.21 11.26
CA VAL A 10 -6.31 8.08 10.42
C VAL A 10 -5.38 6.93 10.78
N MET A 11 -5.90 5.88 11.44
CA MET A 11 -5.21 4.59 11.48
C MET A 11 -5.25 4.03 10.06
N GLY A 12 -4.18 4.24 9.31
CA GLY A 12 -4.01 3.62 8.01
C GLY A 12 -3.42 2.23 8.20
N LEU A 13 -4.18 1.19 7.90
CA LEU A 13 -3.61 -0.13 7.66
C LEU A 13 -2.96 -0.06 6.28
N ALA A 14 -1.63 0.02 6.21
CA ALA A 14 -0.91 0.00 4.96
C ALA A 14 -0.28 -1.38 4.77
N ALA A 15 -0.80 -2.15 3.82
CA ALA A 15 -0.13 -3.35 3.34
C ALA A 15 0.82 -2.97 2.21
N VAL A 16 2.13 -3.13 2.40
CA VAL A 16 3.14 -2.91 1.36
C VAL A 16 3.52 -4.26 0.79
N MET A 17 3.15 -4.52 -0.45
CA MET A 17 3.64 -5.66 -1.21
C MET A 17 4.81 -5.22 -2.10
N ALA A 18 6.02 -5.63 -1.76
CA ALA A 18 7.18 -5.45 -2.62
C ALA A 18 7.31 -6.66 -3.57
N CYS A 19 6.97 -6.46 -4.83
CA CYS A 19 7.25 -7.44 -5.88
C CYS A 19 8.66 -7.17 -6.42
N THR A 20 9.65 -7.95 -5.98
CA THR A 20 10.96 -7.95 -6.63
C THR A 20 10.87 -8.75 -7.93
N GLY A 21 10.66 -8.07 -9.05
CA GLY A 21 10.73 -8.69 -10.36
C GLY A 21 12.14 -9.19 -10.65
N THR A 22 12.31 -10.47 -10.95
CA THR A 22 13.58 -11.01 -11.42
C THR A 22 13.90 -10.44 -12.80
N VAL A 23 14.98 -9.66 -12.88
CA VAL A 23 15.51 -9.16 -14.15
C VAL A 23 16.10 -10.35 -14.92
N LEU A 24 15.48 -10.77 -16.01
CA LEU A 24 16.12 -11.70 -16.96
C LEU A 24 17.23 -10.95 -17.72
N PRO A 25 18.43 -11.52 -17.88
CA PRO A 25 19.48 -10.87 -18.65
C PRO A 25 19.10 -10.86 -20.12
N VAL A 26 18.82 -9.67 -20.67
CA VAL A 26 18.66 -9.45 -22.10
C VAL A 26 20.03 -9.28 -22.71
N LEU A 27 20.30 -10.03 -23.79
CA LEU A 27 21.48 -9.92 -24.64
C LEU A 27 21.67 -8.46 -25.11
N ALA A 28 22.93 -8.04 -25.20
CA ALA A 28 23.41 -6.71 -25.54
C ALA A 28 22.72 -6.09 -26.77
N GLY A 29 21.68 -5.32 -26.52
CA GLY A 29 20.98 -4.43 -27.43
C GLY A 29 20.40 -3.33 -26.59
N GLN A 30 20.51 -2.09 -26.99
CA GLN A 30 20.15 -0.81 -26.33
C GLN A 30 19.64 -0.94 -24.89
N ALA A 31 20.27 -0.26 -23.95
CA ALA A 31 19.88 -0.26 -22.56
C ALA A 31 18.36 0.04 -22.44
N SER A 32 17.60 -0.96 -22.05
CA SER A 32 16.15 -0.80 -21.83
C SER A 32 15.89 -0.08 -20.53
N VAL A 33 14.76 0.61 -20.43
CA VAL A 33 14.29 1.16 -19.16
C VAL A 33 14.06 0.00 -18.19
N ALA A 34 14.72 0.05 -17.03
CA ALA A 34 14.47 -0.90 -15.96
C ALA A 34 13.39 -0.34 -15.02
N VAL A 35 12.40 -1.15 -14.70
CA VAL A 35 11.23 -0.72 -13.93
C VAL A 35 11.07 -1.58 -12.68
N ASP A 36 10.99 -0.92 -11.52
CA ASP A 36 10.48 -1.53 -10.29
C ASP A 36 9.04 -1.09 -10.06
N GLU A 37 8.24 -1.99 -9.54
CA GLU A 37 6.84 -1.74 -9.26
C GLU A 37 6.50 -2.05 -7.81
N ASN A 38 5.80 -1.11 -7.15
CA ASN A 38 5.26 -1.30 -5.82
C ASN A 38 3.76 -1.00 -5.83
N MET A 39 2.97 -1.93 -5.32
CA MET A 39 1.54 -1.74 -5.17
C MET A 39 1.22 -1.30 -3.74
N TYR A 40 0.48 -0.21 -3.62
CA TYR A 40 -0.03 0.34 -2.36
C TYR A 40 -1.54 0.20 -2.33
N VAL A 41 -2.04 -0.54 -1.36
CA VAL A 41 -3.46 -0.76 -1.18
C VAL A 41 -3.92 -0.11 0.11
N ASN A 42 -4.91 0.76 0.03
CA ASN A 42 -5.61 1.27 1.20
C ASN A 42 -6.82 0.39 1.45
N LEU A 43 -6.98 -0.02 2.69
CA LEU A 43 -8.17 -0.73 3.15
C LEU A 43 -9.05 0.24 3.97
N ASP A 44 -10.34 -0.01 3.99
CA ASP A 44 -11.24 0.62 4.94
C ASP A 44 -11.02 0.06 6.36
N TYR A 45 -11.77 0.56 7.33
CA TYR A 45 -11.65 0.12 8.72
C TYR A 45 -12.03 -1.35 8.96
N TYR A 46 -12.62 -2.01 7.98
CA TYR A 46 -13.09 -3.39 8.07
C TYR A 46 -12.28 -4.37 7.21
N GLY A 47 -11.27 -3.86 6.49
CA GLY A 47 -10.37 -4.67 5.66
C GLY A 47 -10.75 -4.73 4.18
N ASN A 48 -11.79 -4.01 3.74
CA ASN A 48 -12.14 -3.95 2.33
C ASN A 48 -11.22 -3.00 1.56
N VAL A 49 -10.92 -3.33 0.30
CA VAL A 49 -10.10 -2.50 -0.57
C VAL A 49 -10.82 -1.18 -0.89
N ASP A 50 -10.21 -0.06 -0.50
CA ASP A 50 -10.71 1.29 -0.77
C ASP A 50 -10.01 1.91 -1.98
N ARG A 51 -8.66 1.84 -2.03
CA ARG A 51 -7.86 2.42 -3.09
C ARG A 51 -6.64 1.57 -3.40
N VAL A 52 -6.30 1.50 -4.68
CA VAL A 52 -5.09 0.80 -5.15
C VAL A 52 -4.25 1.72 -6.01
N ASN A 53 -3.00 1.91 -5.61
CA ASN A 53 -2.01 2.68 -6.36
C ASN A 53 -0.83 1.79 -6.71
N VAL A 54 -0.37 1.90 -7.95
CA VAL A 54 0.88 1.28 -8.41
C VAL A 54 1.90 2.38 -8.61
N VAL A 55 2.98 2.35 -7.87
CA VAL A 55 4.11 3.29 -8.04
C VAL A 55 5.23 2.58 -8.77
N LYS A 56 5.64 3.15 -9.88
CA LYS A 56 6.74 2.63 -10.69
C LYS A 56 7.95 3.55 -10.63
N GLY A 57 9.11 2.97 -10.35
CA GLY A 57 10.40 3.64 -10.42
C GLY A 57 11.16 3.14 -11.66
N CYS A 58 11.52 4.05 -12.55
CA CYS A 58 12.10 3.77 -13.85
C CYS A 58 13.54 4.27 -13.94
N ASP A 59 14.48 3.37 -14.13
CA ASP A 59 15.86 3.72 -14.49
C ASP A 59 15.92 3.86 -16.01
N LEU A 60 15.98 5.11 -16.48
CA LEU A 60 15.82 5.44 -17.89
C LEU A 60 16.98 4.94 -18.78
N ASN A 61 18.17 4.73 -18.22
CA ASN A 61 19.36 4.24 -18.94
C ASN A 61 19.66 5.04 -20.23
N GLY A 62 19.42 6.37 -20.17
CA GLY A 62 19.64 7.28 -21.31
C GLY A 62 18.47 7.37 -22.29
N GLN A 63 17.40 6.62 -22.08
CA GLN A 63 16.17 6.74 -22.86
C GLN A 63 15.43 8.02 -22.46
N THR A 64 14.86 8.71 -23.44
CA THR A 64 14.01 9.89 -23.24
C THR A 64 12.54 9.60 -23.51
N THR A 65 12.25 8.43 -24.08
CA THR A 65 10.87 7.99 -24.33
C THR A 65 10.75 6.54 -23.93
N PHE A 66 9.69 6.21 -23.19
CA PHE A 66 9.36 4.82 -22.87
C PHE A 66 7.84 4.62 -22.76
N THR A 67 7.43 3.39 -22.89
CA THR A 67 6.02 2.98 -22.86
C THR A 67 5.81 1.95 -21.77
N ASP A 68 4.75 2.14 -21.02
CA ASP A 68 4.22 1.17 -20.06
C ASP A 68 2.77 0.81 -20.40
N TYR A 69 2.29 -0.28 -19.84
CA TYR A 69 0.92 -0.74 -20.03
C TYR A 69 0.26 -1.01 -18.67
N GLY A 70 -0.97 -0.54 -18.52
CA GLY A 70 -1.76 -0.78 -17.32
C GLY A 70 -3.19 -0.28 -17.49
N ASN A 71 -4.14 -0.97 -16.85
CA ASN A 71 -5.55 -0.56 -16.84
C ASN A 71 -5.78 0.51 -15.76
N TYR A 72 -5.02 1.62 -15.85
CA TYR A 72 -5.09 2.71 -14.89
C TYR A 72 -6.35 3.56 -15.11
N THR A 73 -6.97 3.95 -14.00
CA THR A 73 -8.06 4.95 -13.99
C THR A 73 -7.51 6.37 -13.97
N ALA A 74 -6.30 6.56 -13.45
CA ALA A 74 -5.54 7.80 -13.47
C ALA A 74 -4.04 7.51 -13.46
N VAL A 75 -3.25 8.43 -14.05
CA VAL A 75 -1.78 8.36 -14.02
C VAL A 75 -1.24 9.71 -13.57
N THR A 76 -0.31 9.71 -12.64
CA THR A 76 0.30 10.92 -12.07
C THR A 76 1.82 10.83 -12.15
N ASN A 77 2.45 11.82 -12.76
CA ASN A 77 3.90 11.98 -12.71
C ASN A 77 4.33 12.42 -11.29
N MET A 78 5.31 11.74 -10.74
CA MET A 78 5.86 12.04 -9.40
C MET A 78 7.26 12.65 -9.46
N SER A 79 7.80 12.85 -10.67
CA SER A 79 9.18 13.26 -10.89
C SER A 79 9.32 14.70 -11.41
N ASP A 80 8.44 15.08 -12.31
CA ASP A 80 8.39 16.41 -12.88
C ASP A 80 6.95 16.79 -13.30
N TYR A 81 6.79 17.79 -14.16
CA TYR A 81 5.47 18.23 -14.64
C TYR A 81 5.12 17.71 -16.04
N THR A 82 5.89 16.75 -16.56
CA THR A 82 5.60 16.17 -17.87
C THR A 82 4.36 15.28 -17.79
N GLU A 83 3.39 15.54 -18.65
CA GLU A 83 2.19 14.72 -18.77
C GLU A 83 2.45 13.52 -19.68
N PRO A 84 1.92 12.34 -19.36
CA PRO A 84 2.00 11.17 -20.21
C PRO A 84 1.02 11.28 -21.39
N VAL A 85 1.33 10.59 -22.48
CA VAL A 85 0.36 10.31 -23.54
C VAL A 85 -0.32 8.97 -23.22
N ILE A 86 -1.65 8.99 -23.04
CA ILE A 86 -2.44 7.82 -22.68
C ILE A 86 -3.34 7.42 -23.85
N GLU A 87 -3.17 6.18 -24.34
CA GLU A 87 -3.96 5.60 -25.42
C GLU A 87 -4.50 4.23 -24.97
N GLY A 88 -5.72 4.21 -24.45
CA GLY A 88 -6.30 3.00 -23.86
C GLY A 88 -5.52 2.58 -22.61
N ASN A 89 -4.91 1.39 -22.64
CA ASN A 89 -4.06 0.88 -21.56
C ASN A 89 -2.57 1.20 -21.73
N LYS A 90 -2.20 1.92 -22.79
CA LYS A 90 -0.82 2.30 -23.09
C LYS A 90 -0.51 3.69 -22.52
N VAL A 91 0.56 3.80 -21.79
CA VAL A 91 1.08 5.04 -21.18
C VAL A 91 2.46 5.32 -21.75
N THR A 92 2.61 6.41 -22.48
CA THR A 92 3.89 6.82 -23.08
C THR A 92 4.43 8.06 -22.39
N TRP A 93 5.65 8.00 -21.94
CA TRP A 93 6.38 9.07 -21.30
C TRP A 93 7.42 9.65 -22.26
N ASN A 94 7.49 10.98 -22.34
CA ASN A 94 8.54 11.72 -23.04
C ASN A 94 9.28 12.58 -22.00
N VAL A 95 10.39 12.06 -21.51
CA VAL A 95 11.16 12.67 -20.42
C VAL A 95 12.22 13.59 -21.02
N SER A 96 12.49 14.73 -20.39
CA SER A 96 13.55 15.64 -20.82
C SER A 96 14.91 14.93 -20.92
N PRO A 97 15.71 15.16 -21.98
CA PRO A 97 17.08 14.65 -22.06
C PRO A 97 17.98 15.11 -20.90
N ASP A 98 17.64 16.24 -20.28
CA ASP A 98 18.36 16.80 -19.14
C ASP A 98 17.91 16.25 -17.79
N TYR A 99 16.87 15.42 -17.76
CA TYR A 99 16.38 14.81 -16.53
C TYR A 99 17.47 13.91 -15.92
N LYS A 100 17.69 14.08 -14.63
CA LYS A 100 18.68 13.31 -13.88
C LYS A 100 17.99 12.57 -12.73
N GLY A 101 18.38 11.31 -12.57
CA GLY A 101 17.86 10.46 -11.52
C GLY A 101 16.83 9.44 -12.03
N ARG A 102 16.18 8.81 -11.09
CA ARG A 102 15.17 7.80 -11.35
C ARG A 102 13.82 8.47 -11.56
N PHE A 103 13.12 8.09 -12.62
CA PHE A 103 11.80 8.63 -12.95
C PHE A 103 10.71 7.83 -12.23
N TYR A 104 9.80 8.53 -11.56
CA TYR A 104 8.71 7.92 -10.82
C TYR A 104 7.35 8.41 -11.32
N TYR A 105 6.42 7.50 -11.39
CA TYR A 105 5.01 7.82 -11.62
C TYR A 105 4.10 6.86 -10.88
N LYS A 106 2.86 7.27 -10.68
CA LYS A 106 1.81 6.52 -10.00
C LYS A 106 0.66 6.26 -10.97
N GLY A 107 0.22 5.01 -11.07
CA GLY A 107 -1.04 4.60 -11.67
C GLY A 107 -2.06 4.25 -10.59
N GLU A 108 -3.30 4.69 -10.75
CA GLU A 108 -4.43 4.29 -9.90
C GLU A 108 -5.21 3.16 -10.59
N LEU A 109 -5.56 2.12 -9.86
CA LEU A 109 -6.37 1.01 -10.36
C LEU A 109 -7.79 1.09 -9.80
N ASP A 110 -8.74 0.51 -10.54
CA ASP A 110 -10.10 0.32 -10.04
C ASP A 110 -10.09 -0.71 -8.90
N ALA A 111 -10.28 -0.24 -7.67
CA ALA A 111 -10.23 -1.06 -6.45
C ALA A 111 -11.16 -2.28 -6.52
N LYS A 112 -12.30 -2.15 -7.22
CA LYS A 112 -13.29 -3.24 -7.37
C LYS A 112 -12.82 -4.39 -8.27
N LYS A 113 -11.75 -4.18 -9.04
CA LYS A 113 -11.20 -5.15 -9.98
C LYS A 113 -9.89 -5.77 -9.50
N VAL A 114 -9.41 -5.37 -8.33
CA VAL A 114 -8.17 -5.88 -7.76
C VAL A 114 -8.48 -6.95 -6.72
N ALA A 115 -8.01 -8.17 -6.97
CA ALA A 115 -8.02 -9.24 -5.99
C ALA A 115 -6.67 -9.25 -5.24
N LEU A 116 -6.72 -9.14 -3.92
CA LEU A 116 -5.52 -9.25 -3.09
C LEU A 116 -5.20 -10.72 -2.79
N PRO A 117 -3.92 -11.08 -2.54
CA PRO A 117 -3.53 -12.41 -2.10
C PRO A 117 -4.12 -12.80 -0.75
N TRP A 118 -4.48 -11.84 0.09
CA TRP A 118 -5.11 -12.03 1.39
C TRP A 118 -6.42 -11.26 1.48
N ASN A 119 -7.40 -11.87 2.14
CA ASN A 119 -8.61 -11.22 2.61
C ASN A 119 -8.38 -10.79 4.06
N PHE A 120 -8.81 -9.60 4.41
CA PHE A 120 -8.72 -9.05 5.75
C PHE A 120 -10.12 -8.84 6.32
N ASP A 121 -10.31 -9.23 7.57
CA ASP A 121 -11.50 -8.92 8.35
C ASP A 121 -11.04 -8.24 9.64
N VAL A 122 -11.52 -7.01 9.87
CA VAL A 122 -11.11 -6.20 11.01
C VAL A 122 -12.33 -5.89 11.85
N SER A 123 -12.25 -6.21 13.13
CA SER A 123 -13.31 -5.94 14.10
C SER A 123 -12.79 -5.30 15.37
N TYR A 124 -13.69 -4.66 16.09
CA TYR A 124 -13.34 -3.82 17.23
C TYR A 124 -14.21 -4.11 18.43
N LYS A 125 -13.64 -3.92 19.64
CA LYS A 125 -14.40 -3.86 20.89
C LYS A 125 -13.94 -2.69 21.75
N LEU A 126 -14.85 -2.15 22.53
CA LEU A 126 -14.56 -1.20 23.59
C LEU A 126 -15.01 -1.81 24.93
N ASN A 127 -14.08 -1.99 25.87
CA ASN A 127 -14.32 -2.62 27.17
C ASN A 127 -15.01 -4.00 27.03
N GLY A 128 -14.58 -4.79 26.05
CA GLY A 128 -15.13 -6.12 25.75
C GLY A 128 -16.43 -6.13 24.96
N VAL A 129 -17.03 -4.98 24.64
CA VAL A 129 -18.28 -4.87 23.89
C VAL A 129 -17.98 -4.56 22.42
N PRO A 130 -18.50 -5.35 21.45
CA PRO A 130 -18.34 -5.07 20.03
C PRO A 130 -18.81 -3.67 19.65
N LYS A 131 -18.02 -2.99 18.80
CA LYS A 131 -18.25 -1.62 18.33
C LYS A 131 -17.92 -1.48 16.87
N ASN A 132 -18.60 -0.57 16.18
CA ASN A 132 -18.18 -0.11 14.87
C ASN A 132 -17.00 0.88 14.99
N ALA A 133 -16.20 0.99 13.96
CA ALA A 133 -15.04 1.88 13.93
C ALA A 133 -15.42 3.35 14.27
N ASP A 134 -16.54 3.84 13.73
CA ASP A 134 -17.03 5.20 13.97
C ASP A 134 -17.37 5.46 15.44
N GLU A 135 -17.80 4.44 16.19
CA GLU A 135 -18.14 4.55 17.61
C GLU A 135 -16.90 4.64 18.51
N LEU A 136 -15.72 4.29 17.97
CA LEU A 136 -14.45 4.41 18.68
C LEU A 136 -13.85 5.81 18.60
N ALA A 137 -14.36 6.64 17.70
CA ALA A 137 -13.88 8.01 17.52
C ALA A 137 -14.04 8.84 18.80
N GLY A 138 -12.94 9.16 19.48
CA GLY A 138 -12.92 9.90 20.74
C GLY A 138 -13.35 9.08 21.95
N ALA A 139 -13.54 7.78 21.83
CA ALA A 139 -13.82 6.89 22.94
C ALA A 139 -12.56 6.69 23.82
N SER A 140 -12.78 6.44 25.10
CA SER A 140 -11.73 6.10 26.07
C SER A 140 -12.06 4.79 26.76
N GLY A 141 -11.08 3.93 26.89
CA GLY A 141 -11.23 2.62 27.53
C GLY A 141 -10.28 1.57 26.91
N LEU A 142 -10.52 0.32 27.23
CA LEU A 142 -9.80 -0.79 26.63
C LEU A 142 -10.34 -1.02 25.20
N ILE A 143 -9.52 -0.70 24.21
CA ILE A 143 -9.84 -0.94 22.80
C ILE A 143 -9.16 -2.24 22.36
N GLU A 144 -9.93 -3.16 21.85
CA GLU A 144 -9.44 -4.38 21.20
C GLU A 144 -9.61 -4.24 19.69
N ILE A 145 -8.55 -4.51 18.95
CA ILE A 145 -8.54 -4.57 17.47
C ILE A 145 -8.22 -6.01 17.11
N HIS A 146 -9.15 -6.66 16.44
CA HIS A 146 -8.94 -8.01 15.91
C HIS A 146 -8.77 -7.94 14.40
N ILE A 147 -7.67 -8.45 13.89
CA ILE A 147 -7.36 -8.49 12.45
C ILE A 147 -7.21 -9.95 12.06
N ASP A 148 -8.16 -10.46 11.29
CA ASP A 148 -8.09 -11.80 10.68
C ASP A 148 -7.61 -11.65 9.23
N ALA A 149 -6.47 -12.27 8.91
CA ALA A 149 -5.89 -12.26 7.59
C ALA A 149 -5.84 -13.68 7.06
N LYS A 150 -6.59 -13.96 6.00
CA LYS A 150 -6.69 -15.28 5.36
C LYS A 150 -6.21 -15.20 3.92
N PHE A 151 -5.46 -16.20 3.47
CA PHE A 151 -5.12 -16.32 2.07
C PHE A 151 -6.39 -16.35 1.20
N ASN A 152 -6.36 -15.61 0.10
CA ASN A 152 -7.46 -15.58 -0.84
C ASN A 152 -7.34 -16.76 -1.83
N ASP A 153 -8.12 -17.78 -1.63
CA ASP A 153 -8.15 -19.01 -2.46
C ASP A 153 -8.98 -18.81 -3.75
N SER A 154 -9.31 -17.57 -4.15
CA SER A 154 -10.03 -17.33 -5.40
C SER A 154 -9.18 -17.75 -6.61
N ALA A 155 -9.86 -18.17 -7.69
CA ALA A 155 -9.19 -18.62 -8.92
C ALA A 155 -8.34 -17.54 -9.61
N ASP A 156 -8.59 -16.27 -9.27
CA ASP A 156 -7.88 -15.12 -9.87
C ASP A 156 -6.57 -14.78 -9.15
N VAL A 157 -6.30 -15.41 -7.99
CA VAL A 157 -5.08 -15.20 -7.23
C VAL A 157 -4.08 -16.31 -7.53
N ASN A 158 -2.94 -15.93 -8.11
CA ASN A 158 -1.91 -16.90 -8.49
C ASN A 158 -1.29 -17.56 -7.26
N GLU A 159 -1.16 -18.90 -7.25
CA GLU A 159 -0.47 -19.67 -6.21
C GLU A 159 0.96 -19.21 -5.93
N TYR A 160 1.59 -18.50 -6.88
CA TYR A 160 2.90 -17.90 -6.67
C TYR A 160 2.93 -17.02 -5.42
N TYR A 161 1.89 -16.24 -5.17
CA TYR A 161 1.81 -15.38 -3.97
C TYR A 161 1.78 -16.20 -2.69
N LYS A 162 1.02 -17.30 -2.68
CA LYS A 162 0.91 -18.19 -1.53
C LYS A 162 2.26 -18.78 -1.09
N ASN A 163 3.13 -19.08 -2.05
CA ASN A 163 4.38 -19.79 -1.80
C ASN A 163 5.60 -18.87 -1.68
N ASN A 164 5.47 -17.58 -2.05
CA ASN A 164 6.61 -16.68 -2.17
C ASN A 164 6.47 -15.36 -1.42
N PHE A 165 5.32 -15.08 -0.81
CA PHE A 165 5.07 -13.83 -0.10
C PHE A 165 4.97 -14.07 1.41
N VAL A 166 5.53 -13.14 2.16
CA VAL A 166 5.40 -13.04 3.61
C VAL A 166 4.42 -11.91 3.91
N LEU A 167 3.42 -12.18 4.74
CA LEU A 167 2.53 -11.15 5.23
C LEU A 167 3.13 -10.52 6.49
N ALA A 168 3.37 -9.23 6.48
CA ALA A 168 3.69 -8.45 7.67
C ALA A 168 2.56 -7.44 7.92
N VAL A 169 1.97 -7.49 9.10
CA VAL A 169 0.93 -6.54 9.53
C VAL A 169 1.54 -5.62 10.57
N ALA A 170 1.56 -4.32 10.30
CA ALA A 170 2.06 -3.32 11.21
C ALA A 170 0.93 -2.38 11.67
N VAL A 171 0.77 -2.24 12.97
CA VAL A 171 -0.17 -1.28 13.59
C VAL A 171 0.63 -0.18 14.26
N MET A 172 0.36 1.07 13.88
CA MET A 172 1.00 2.26 14.45
C MET A 172 0.06 2.94 15.43
N LEU A 173 0.49 3.10 16.67
CA LEU A 173 -0.29 3.68 17.76
C LEU A 173 0.43 4.91 18.33
N ASP A 174 -0.26 6.04 18.45
CA ASP A 174 0.27 7.24 19.10
C ASP A 174 0.38 6.99 20.60
N THR A 175 1.58 7.08 21.16
CA THR A 175 1.85 6.84 22.58
C THR A 175 1.36 7.96 23.49
N ASN A 176 0.97 9.12 22.93
CA ASN A 176 0.31 10.18 23.70
C ASN A 176 -1.16 9.86 23.98
N GLU A 177 -1.78 9.00 23.17
CA GLU A 177 -3.18 8.63 23.28
C GLU A 177 -3.38 7.17 23.71
N CYS A 178 -2.43 6.28 23.34
CA CYS A 178 -2.51 4.84 23.58
C CYS A 178 -1.43 4.40 24.59
N TYR A 179 -1.82 3.69 25.62
CA TYR A 179 -0.92 3.13 26.64
C TYR A 179 -1.34 1.71 27.02
N SER A 180 -0.51 1.01 27.79
CA SER A 180 -0.74 -0.39 28.22
C SER A 180 -1.00 -1.34 27.05
N LEU A 181 -0.16 -1.24 26.02
CA LEU A 181 -0.30 -2.01 24.81
C LEU A 181 0.02 -3.49 25.03
N GLU A 182 -0.97 -4.35 24.76
CA GLU A 182 -0.85 -5.80 24.70
C GLU A 182 -0.97 -6.28 23.26
N ALA A 183 -0.04 -7.13 22.81
CA ALA A 183 -0.06 -7.74 21.48
C ALA A 183 0.82 -8.99 21.50
N ASP A 184 0.19 -10.13 21.75
CA ASP A 184 0.87 -11.40 21.85
C ASP A 184 1.43 -11.86 20.51
N GLY A 185 2.70 -12.31 20.51
CA GLY A 185 3.39 -12.76 19.29
C GLY A 185 3.89 -11.63 18.38
N ALA A 186 3.63 -10.36 18.71
CA ALA A 186 4.10 -9.23 17.92
C ALA A 186 5.49 -8.75 18.36
N GLN A 187 6.25 -8.22 17.39
CA GLN A 187 7.40 -7.37 17.68
C GLN A 187 6.91 -5.95 17.94
N LYS A 188 7.39 -5.33 19.03
CA LYS A 188 7.04 -3.96 19.41
C LYS A 188 8.25 -3.06 19.29
N GLN A 189 8.10 -1.91 18.63
CA GLN A 189 9.17 -0.92 18.47
C GLN A 189 8.63 0.49 18.64
N THR A 190 9.34 1.31 19.41
CA THR A 190 9.01 2.75 19.53
C THR A 190 9.71 3.54 18.44
N ILE A 191 8.95 4.35 17.71
CA ILE A 191 9.41 5.21 16.62
C ILE A 191 8.88 6.63 16.88
N GLY A 192 9.70 7.49 17.48
CA GLY A 192 9.26 8.83 17.90
C GLY A 192 8.14 8.75 18.95
N SER A 193 7.00 9.39 18.66
CA SER A 193 5.79 9.35 19.51
C SER A 193 4.85 8.18 19.16
N ASN A 194 5.31 7.22 18.36
CA ASN A 194 4.48 6.07 17.97
C ASN A 194 5.06 4.76 18.50
N SER A 195 4.19 3.82 18.80
CA SER A 195 4.52 2.43 19.02
C SER A 195 4.09 1.63 17.78
N ALA A 196 5.05 1.02 17.11
CA ALA A 196 4.80 0.08 16.01
C ALA A 196 4.68 -1.33 16.60
N VAL A 197 3.58 -2.00 16.27
CA VAL A 197 3.32 -3.41 16.60
C VAL A 197 3.31 -4.18 15.29
N VAL A 198 4.23 -5.14 15.14
CA VAL A 198 4.42 -5.86 13.88
C VAL A 198 4.22 -7.35 14.10
N PHE A 199 3.29 -7.93 13.35
CA PHE A 199 3.08 -9.36 13.22
C PHE A 199 3.64 -9.83 11.87
N THR A 200 4.27 -11.00 11.84
CA THR A 200 4.75 -11.62 10.61
C THR A 200 4.21 -13.04 10.53
N ALA A 201 3.56 -13.35 9.42
CA ALA A 201 3.08 -14.70 9.08
C ALA A 201 3.90 -15.25 7.91
N LEU A 202 4.29 -16.51 8.03
CA LEU A 202 4.97 -17.29 6.98
C LEU A 202 3.98 -18.21 6.29
#